data_c497df624cb599d66c1ed23e714f76a5
#
_entry.id   c497df624cb599d66c1ed23e714f76a5
#
_cell.length_a   1.000
_cell.length_b   1.000
_cell.length_c   1.000
_cell.angle_alpha   90.00
_cell.angle_beta   90.00
_cell.angle_gamma   90.00
#
_symmetry.space_group_name_H-M   'P 1'
#
loop_
_entity.id
_entity.type
_entity.pdbx_description
1 polymer ?
#
loop_
_entity_poly.entity_id
_entity_poly.type
_entity_poly.pdbx_seq_one_letter_code
_entity_poly.pdbx_strand_id
1 'polypeptide(L)'
;MSIVYSFTGIFIGLFAIVAWWFAMFSGSDWGDLAREGLSGVFSLGRNTIAVIEPAVGGFMLFEGCGLLTDATGGEDSFLSDLFFLGCLVSLVVAVLGLVPVRLPGWMYPEWHEERRWRRAQQAEWEARYGSKDEGDGRTD
;
A
#
# COMPACT_ATOMS: atom_id res chain seq x y z
N MET A 1 0.55 -15.36 -27.65
CA MET A 1 0.48 -13.96 -27.23
C MET A 1 -0.09 -13.79 -25.80
N SER A 2 -1.06 -14.59 -25.38
CA SER A 2 -1.68 -14.52 -24.03
C SER A 2 -0.68 -14.64 -22.85
N ILE A 3 0.30 -15.54 -22.94
CA ILE A 3 1.30 -15.74 -21.87
C ILE A 3 2.13 -14.48 -21.59
N VAL A 4 2.51 -13.72 -22.62
CA VAL A 4 3.27 -12.48 -22.43
C VAL A 4 2.43 -11.43 -21.69
N TYR A 5 1.17 -11.29 -22.06
CA TYR A 5 0.24 -10.38 -21.36
C TYR A 5 0.00 -10.80 -19.92
N SER A 6 -0.11 -12.11 -19.65
CA SER A 6 -0.24 -12.65 -18.29
C SER A 6 0.93 -12.25 -17.40
N PHE A 7 2.15 -12.50 -17.85
CA PHE A 7 3.35 -12.11 -17.09
C PHE A 7 3.48 -10.59 -16.93
N THR A 8 3.11 -9.82 -17.95
CA THR A 8 3.13 -8.35 -17.86
C THR A 8 2.14 -7.86 -16.80
N GLY A 9 0.92 -8.39 -16.79
CA GLY A 9 -0.11 -8.06 -15.78
C GLY A 9 0.34 -8.41 -14.37
N ILE A 10 0.88 -9.62 -14.17
CA ILE A 10 1.41 -10.06 -12.87
C ILE A 10 2.55 -9.14 -12.41
N PHE A 11 3.49 -8.80 -13.29
CA PHE A 11 4.64 -7.98 -12.94
C PHE A 11 4.23 -6.55 -12.56
N ILE A 12 3.34 -5.93 -13.36
CA ILE A 12 2.81 -4.59 -13.10
C ILE A 12 2.01 -4.60 -11.80
N GLY A 13 1.16 -5.60 -11.59
CA GLY A 13 0.35 -5.72 -10.37
C GLY A 13 1.20 -5.87 -9.11
N LEU A 14 2.21 -6.73 -9.15
CA LEU A 14 3.16 -6.88 -8.03
C LEU A 14 3.94 -5.59 -7.79
N PHE A 15 4.42 -4.94 -8.85
CA PHE A 15 5.16 -3.68 -8.73
C PHE A 15 4.29 -2.59 -8.07
N ALA A 16 3.03 -2.46 -8.49
CA ALA A 16 2.09 -1.50 -7.92
C ALA A 16 1.83 -1.78 -6.42
N ILE A 17 1.63 -3.04 -6.03
CA ILE A 17 1.44 -3.42 -4.63
C ILE A 17 2.68 -3.14 -3.79
N VAL A 18 3.87 -3.43 -4.31
CA VAL A 18 5.14 -3.14 -3.62
C VAL A 18 5.35 -1.63 -3.49
N ALA A 19 5.11 -0.86 -4.55
CA ALA A 19 5.19 0.60 -4.51
C ALA A 19 4.22 1.20 -3.50
N TRP A 20 2.97 0.72 -3.48
CA TRP A 20 1.98 1.07 -2.46
C TRP A 20 2.48 0.77 -1.04
N TRP A 21 3.04 -0.42 -0.82
CA TRP A 21 3.60 -0.79 0.49
C TRP A 21 4.69 0.19 0.94
N PHE A 22 5.61 0.54 0.05
CA PHE A 22 6.64 1.53 0.33
C PHE A 22 6.05 2.91 0.59
N ALA A 23 5.07 3.35 -0.20
CA ALA A 23 4.40 4.63 -0.01
C ALA A 23 3.67 4.73 1.33
N MET A 24 3.06 3.63 1.80
CA MET A 24 2.31 3.60 3.06
C MET A 24 3.19 3.47 4.29
N PHE A 25 4.19 2.58 4.26
CA PHE A 25 4.87 2.13 5.47
C PHE A 25 6.35 2.50 5.53
N SER A 26 7.00 2.83 4.41
CA SER A 26 8.41 3.19 4.40
C SER A 26 8.63 4.67 4.71
N GLY A 27 9.58 4.95 5.61
CA GLY A 27 10.09 6.30 5.88
C GLY A 27 11.44 6.54 5.21
N SER A 28 11.81 5.76 4.20
CA SER A 28 13.03 5.93 3.44
C SER A 28 12.80 6.82 2.22
N ASP A 29 13.89 7.30 1.61
CA ASP A 29 13.87 8.07 0.36
C ASP A 29 13.10 7.36 -0.76
N TRP A 30 13.09 6.03 -0.77
CA TRP A 30 12.28 5.20 -1.67
C TRP A 30 10.78 5.34 -1.42
N GLY A 31 10.37 5.49 -0.15
CA GLY A 31 8.97 5.74 0.20
C GLY A 31 8.51 7.13 -0.26
N ASP A 32 9.38 8.14 -0.16
CA ASP A 32 9.09 9.50 -0.63
C ASP A 32 8.99 9.52 -2.15
N LEU A 33 9.90 8.86 -2.85
CA LEU A 33 9.86 8.72 -4.30
C LEU A 33 8.58 7.99 -4.76
N ALA A 34 8.19 6.92 -4.07
CA ALA A 34 6.95 6.21 -4.37
C ALA A 34 5.73 7.12 -4.17
N ARG A 35 5.65 7.87 -3.07
CA ARG A 35 4.56 8.83 -2.81
C ARG A 35 4.48 9.93 -3.87
N GLU A 36 5.61 10.49 -4.26
CA GLU A 36 5.67 11.54 -5.28
C GLU A 36 5.28 10.99 -6.66
N GLY A 37 5.80 9.82 -7.04
CA GLY A 37 5.44 9.16 -8.29
C GLY A 37 3.96 8.83 -8.39
N LEU A 38 3.38 8.27 -7.33
CA LEU A 38 1.98 7.87 -7.29
C LEU A 38 1.02 9.06 -7.24
N SER A 39 1.34 10.10 -6.46
CA SER A 39 0.55 11.33 -6.43
C SER A 39 0.57 12.08 -7.75
N GLY A 40 1.63 11.98 -8.53
CA GLY A 40 1.76 12.59 -9.85
C GLY A 40 0.99 11.86 -10.95
N VAL A 41 0.93 10.53 -10.89
CA VAL A 41 0.25 9.70 -11.90
C VAL A 41 -1.26 9.61 -11.65
N PHE A 42 -1.70 9.56 -10.40
CA PHE A 42 -3.10 9.38 -10.00
C PHE A 42 -3.57 10.48 -9.05
N SER A 43 -3.78 11.68 -9.56
CA SER A 43 -4.34 12.80 -8.77
C SER A 43 -5.87 12.68 -8.62
N LEU A 44 -6.38 11.47 -8.31
CA LEU A 44 -7.81 11.17 -8.20
C LEU A 44 -8.41 11.47 -6.81
N GLY A 45 -7.67 12.17 -5.96
CA GLY A 45 -8.15 12.57 -4.63
C GLY A 45 -7.41 11.90 -3.46
N ARG A 46 -7.87 12.19 -2.26
CA ARG A 46 -7.20 11.82 -1.00
C ARG A 46 -7.11 10.29 -0.77
N ASN A 47 -8.03 9.54 -1.37
CA ASN A 47 -8.10 8.08 -1.20
C ASN A 47 -7.24 7.32 -2.21
N THR A 48 -6.54 8.01 -3.11
CA THR A 48 -5.79 7.37 -4.20
C THR A 48 -4.76 6.37 -3.69
N ILE A 49 -3.86 6.81 -2.83
CA ILE A 49 -2.79 5.95 -2.30
C ILE A 49 -3.36 4.90 -1.34
N ALA A 50 -4.37 5.27 -0.54
CA ALA A 50 -4.90 4.37 0.49
C ALA A 50 -5.72 3.21 -0.07
N VAL A 51 -6.48 3.41 -1.16
CA VAL A 51 -7.50 2.47 -1.63
C VAL A 51 -7.36 2.17 -3.12
N ILE A 52 -7.26 3.19 -3.96
CA ILE A 52 -7.33 3.00 -5.42
C ILE A 52 -6.12 2.23 -5.92
N GLU A 53 -4.94 2.61 -5.48
CA GLU A 53 -3.71 2.01 -5.96
C GLU A 53 -3.57 0.52 -5.63
N PRO A 54 -3.74 0.06 -4.37
CA PRO A 54 -3.70 -1.37 -4.09
C PRO A 54 -4.82 -2.14 -4.79
N ALA A 55 -5.97 -1.52 -5.04
CA ALA A 55 -7.05 -2.14 -5.79
C ALA A 55 -6.68 -2.30 -7.27
N VAL A 56 -6.07 -1.29 -7.90
CA VAL A 56 -5.60 -1.38 -9.29
C VAL A 56 -4.47 -2.41 -9.41
N GLY A 57 -3.52 -2.41 -8.46
CA GLY A 57 -2.46 -3.42 -8.41
C GLY A 57 -3.02 -4.84 -8.27
N GLY A 58 -3.99 -5.02 -7.38
CA GLY A 58 -4.71 -6.28 -7.18
C GLY A 58 -5.45 -6.73 -8.44
N PHE A 59 -6.16 -5.81 -9.11
CA PHE A 59 -6.84 -6.11 -10.37
C PHE A 59 -5.87 -6.64 -11.43
N MET A 60 -4.78 -5.94 -11.68
CA MET A 60 -3.75 -6.35 -12.65
C MET A 60 -3.12 -7.71 -12.31
N LEU A 61 -2.91 -7.96 -11.01
CA LEU A 61 -2.36 -9.22 -10.54
C LEU A 61 -3.32 -10.38 -10.77
N PHE A 62 -4.59 -10.23 -10.39
CA PHE A 62 -5.62 -11.26 -10.57
C PHE A 62 -5.90 -11.51 -12.04
N GLU A 63 -5.99 -10.46 -12.87
CA GLU A 63 -6.15 -10.57 -14.31
C GLU A 63 -4.98 -11.34 -14.94
N GLY A 64 -3.74 -10.98 -14.60
CA GLY A 64 -2.56 -11.67 -15.10
C GLY A 64 -2.53 -13.16 -14.71
N CYS A 65 -2.91 -13.49 -13.46
CA CYS A 65 -3.02 -14.87 -12.99
C CYS A 65 -4.15 -15.63 -13.70
N GLY A 66 -5.31 -15.00 -13.90
CA GLY A 66 -6.43 -15.57 -14.64
C GLY A 66 -6.04 -15.91 -16.08
N LEU A 67 -5.47 -14.95 -16.80
CA LEU A 67 -4.97 -15.16 -18.16
C LEU A 67 -3.91 -16.26 -18.25
N LEU A 68 -3.06 -16.41 -17.24
CA LEU A 68 -2.08 -17.49 -17.20
C LEU A 68 -2.75 -18.85 -17.00
N THR A 69 -3.75 -18.91 -16.14
CA THR A 69 -4.53 -20.13 -15.91
C THR A 69 -5.25 -20.57 -17.17
N ASP A 70 -5.90 -19.65 -17.87
CA ASP A 70 -6.59 -19.93 -19.14
C ASP A 70 -5.60 -20.37 -20.22
N ALA A 71 -4.44 -19.72 -20.32
CA ALA A 71 -3.39 -20.08 -21.28
C ALA A 71 -2.79 -21.47 -21.03
N THR A 72 -2.88 -22.00 -19.83
CA THR A 72 -2.41 -23.34 -19.45
C THR A 72 -3.51 -24.42 -19.51
N GLY A 73 -4.69 -24.07 -20.01
CA GLY A 73 -5.82 -25.02 -20.16
C GLY A 73 -6.70 -25.17 -18.92
N GLY A 74 -6.64 -24.20 -18.02
CA GLY A 74 -7.44 -24.18 -16.81
C GLY A 74 -8.71 -23.30 -16.89
N GLU A 75 -9.24 -23.09 -18.09
CA GLU A 75 -10.39 -22.18 -18.34
C GLU A 75 -11.63 -22.55 -17.49
N ASP A 76 -11.89 -23.83 -17.29
CA ASP A 76 -13.01 -24.33 -16.48
C ASP A 76 -12.60 -24.68 -15.04
N SER A 77 -11.49 -24.11 -14.55
CA SER A 77 -10.99 -24.42 -13.21
C SER A 77 -11.56 -23.48 -12.16
N PHE A 78 -11.75 -23.98 -10.95
CA PHE A 78 -12.06 -23.16 -9.77
C PHE A 78 -11.10 -21.96 -9.58
N LEU A 79 -9.86 -22.11 -10.04
CA LEU A 79 -8.86 -21.05 -9.97
C LEU A 79 -9.17 -19.88 -10.91
N SER A 80 -9.67 -20.15 -12.12
CA SER A 80 -10.12 -19.11 -13.05
C SER A 80 -11.27 -18.30 -12.45
N ASP A 81 -12.26 -18.98 -11.87
CA ASP A 81 -13.38 -18.31 -11.19
C ASP A 81 -12.91 -17.46 -10.00
N LEU A 82 -11.96 -17.97 -9.23
CA LEU A 82 -11.40 -17.25 -8.09
C LEU A 82 -10.66 -15.98 -8.52
N PHE A 83 -9.87 -16.05 -9.59
CA PHE A 83 -9.16 -14.87 -10.11
C PHE A 83 -10.14 -13.86 -10.71
N PHE A 84 -11.16 -14.32 -11.41
CA PHE A 84 -12.23 -13.44 -11.90
C PHE A 84 -12.97 -12.72 -10.77
N LEU A 85 -13.30 -13.44 -9.70
CA LEU A 85 -13.88 -12.83 -8.50
C LEU A 85 -12.93 -11.80 -7.87
N GLY A 86 -11.64 -12.10 -7.82
CA GLY A 86 -10.61 -11.17 -7.34
C GLY A 86 -10.57 -9.88 -8.17
N CYS A 87 -10.67 -9.98 -9.49
CA CYS A 87 -10.79 -8.82 -10.39
C CYS A 87 -12.02 -7.99 -10.08
N LEU A 88 -13.20 -8.63 -9.93
CA LEU A 88 -14.44 -7.94 -9.62
C LEU A 88 -14.36 -7.20 -8.27
N VAL A 89 -13.88 -7.86 -7.23
CA VAL A 89 -13.70 -7.24 -5.91
C VAL A 89 -12.74 -6.05 -5.99
N SER A 90 -11.60 -6.21 -6.66
CA SER A 90 -10.63 -5.14 -6.85
C SER A 90 -11.24 -3.95 -7.59
N LEU A 91 -12.01 -4.20 -8.63
CA LEU A 91 -12.70 -3.14 -9.39
C LEU A 91 -13.71 -2.39 -8.51
N VAL A 92 -14.54 -3.12 -7.75
CA VAL A 92 -15.49 -2.51 -6.80
C VAL A 92 -14.78 -1.65 -5.77
N VAL A 93 -13.68 -2.13 -5.20
CA VAL A 93 -12.88 -1.38 -4.22
C VAL A 93 -12.28 -0.13 -4.86
N ALA A 94 -11.76 -0.21 -6.10
CA ALA A 94 -11.23 0.94 -6.82
C ALA A 94 -12.32 2.01 -7.05
N VAL A 95 -13.51 1.60 -7.47
CA VAL A 95 -14.66 2.51 -7.68
C VAL A 95 -15.11 3.14 -6.38
N LEU A 96 -15.19 2.37 -5.29
CA LEU A 96 -15.50 2.90 -3.96
C LEU A 96 -14.44 3.89 -3.47
N GLY A 97 -13.18 3.69 -3.83
CA GLY A 97 -12.08 4.62 -3.54
C GLY A 97 -12.24 6.00 -4.21
N LEU A 98 -12.98 6.08 -5.32
CA LEU A 98 -13.30 7.35 -5.99
C LEU A 98 -14.34 8.18 -5.22
N VAL A 99 -15.13 7.55 -4.36
CA VAL A 99 -16.10 8.26 -3.53
C VAL A 99 -15.34 9.03 -2.45
N PRO A 100 -15.59 10.34 -2.26
CA PRO A 100 -14.86 11.16 -1.29
C PRO A 100 -15.31 10.88 0.15
N VAL A 101 -15.26 9.62 0.56
CA VAL A 101 -15.52 9.21 1.95
C VAL A 101 -14.28 9.46 2.77
N ARG A 102 -14.45 10.06 3.96
CA ARG A 102 -13.35 10.21 4.93
C ARG A 102 -13.05 8.85 5.55
N LEU A 103 -11.93 8.26 5.12
CA LEU A 103 -11.42 7.03 5.73
C LEU A 103 -10.85 7.31 7.13
N PRO A 104 -10.78 6.31 8.01
CA PRO A 104 -10.09 6.42 9.30
C PRO A 104 -8.64 6.88 9.09
N GLY A 105 -8.15 7.77 9.98
CA GLY A 105 -6.83 8.40 9.85
C GLY A 105 -5.68 7.40 9.64
N TRP A 106 -5.76 6.23 10.27
CA TRP A 106 -4.73 5.18 10.16
C TRP A 106 -4.57 4.58 8.75
N MET A 107 -5.54 4.78 7.86
CA MET A 107 -5.47 4.34 6.45
C MET A 107 -4.70 5.33 5.56
N TYR A 108 -4.33 6.50 6.08
CA TYR A 108 -3.57 7.48 5.33
C TYR A 108 -2.07 7.41 5.66
N PRO A 109 -1.18 7.55 4.66
CA PRO A 109 0.27 7.51 4.87
C PRO A 109 0.77 8.60 5.83
N GLU A 110 0.12 9.78 5.83
CA GLU A 110 0.44 10.92 6.71
C GLU A 110 0.38 10.55 8.20
N TRP A 111 -0.59 9.71 8.61
CA TRP A 111 -0.73 9.27 9.99
C TRP A 111 0.46 8.42 10.47
N HIS A 112 0.99 7.57 9.57
CA HIS A 112 2.16 6.75 9.88
C HIS A 112 3.43 7.60 10.03
N GLU A 113 3.54 8.66 9.24
CA GLU A 113 4.63 9.62 9.30
C GLU A 113 4.58 10.44 10.59
N GLU A 114 3.46 11.04 10.94
CA GLU A 114 3.29 11.76 12.20
C GLU A 114 3.56 10.88 13.42
N ARG A 115 3.19 9.61 13.38
CA ARG A 115 3.45 8.68 14.47
C ARG A 115 4.94 8.38 14.62
N ARG A 116 5.68 8.30 13.52
CA ARG A 116 7.14 8.15 13.54
C ARG A 116 7.83 9.38 14.11
N TRP A 117 7.42 10.57 13.67
CA TRP A 117 7.93 11.84 14.18
C TRP A 117 7.71 11.99 15.69
N ARG A 118 6.52 11.71 16.17
CA ARG A 118 6.22 11.75 17.61
C ARG A 118 7.08 10.79 18.42
N ARG A 119 7.32 9.59 17.93
CA ARG A 119 8.20 8.62 18.60
C ARG A 119 9.66 9.08 18.63
N ALA A 120 10.14 9.64 17.53
CA ALA A 120 11.50 10.19 17.47
C ALA A 120 11.68 11.35 18.44
N GLN A 121 10.74 12.28 18.51
CA GLN A 121 10.76 13.39 19.46
C GLN A 121 10.70 12.90 20.92
N GLN A 122 9.89 11.90 21.22
CA GLN A 122 9.83 11.31 22.56
C GLN A 122 11.16 10.66 22.94
N ALA A 123 11.77 9.89 22.04
CA ALA A 123 13.05 9.26 22.27
C ALA A 123 14.18 10.31 22.48
N GLU A 124 14.17 11.40 21.73
CA GLU A 124 15.11 12.50 21.93
C GLU A 124 14.88 13.20 23.29
N TRP A 125 13.62 13.38 23.68
CA TRP A 125 13.27 14.00 24.95
C TRP A 125 13.71 13.12 26.13
N GLU A 126 13.42 11.82 26.06
CA GLU A 126 13.85 10.84 27.08
C GLU A 126 15.37 10.75 27.17
N ALA A 127 16.08 10.76 26.02
CA ALA A 127 17.55 10.78 26.02
C ALA A 127 18.15 12.05 26.64
N ARG A 128 17.47 13.20 26.51
CA ARG A 128 17.95 14.50 26.98
C ARG A 128 17.59 14.78 28.44
N TYR A 129 16.46 14.30 28.91
CA TYR A 129 15.89 14.67 30.21
C TYR A 129 15.65 13.47 31.14
N GLY A 130 15.46 12.25 30.61
CA GLY A 130 15.18 11.05 31.39
C GLY A 130 16.32 10.61 32.32
N SER A 131 17.56 11.00 32.01
CA SER A 131 18.70 10.70 32.88
C SER A 131 18.88 11.66 34.06
N LYS A 132 18.10 12.75 34.13
CA LYS A 132 18.21 13.73 35.23
C LYS A 132 17.45 13.34 36.48
N ASP A 133 16.39 12.58 36.33
CA ASP A 133 15.55 12.17 37.48
C ASP A 133 16.13 11.00 38.29
N GLU A 134 17.06 10.21 37.71
CA GLU A 134 17.72 9.12 38.43
C GLU A 134 18.89 9.57 39.33
N GLY A 135 19.37 10.80 39.15
CA GLY A 135 20.52 11.33 39.87
C GLY A 135 20.23 12.06 41.20
N ASP A 136 18.97 12.46 41.42
CA ASP A 136 18.60 13.32 42.62
C ASP A 136 17.98 12.54 43.77
N GLY A 137 17.87 11.21 43.66
CA GLY A 137 17.26 10.35 44.67
C GLY A 137 18.25 9.65 45.64
N ARG A 138 19.51 10.02 45.66
CA ARG A 138 20.52 9.32 46.49
C ARG A 138 21.40 10.27 47.28
N THR A 139 20.76 11.00 48.17
CA THR A 139 21.44 11.62 49.35
C THR A 139 20.47 11.52 50.51
N ASP A 140 20.56 10.42 51.26
CA ASP A 140 20.44 10.40 52.73
C ASP A 140 21.04 9.09 53.24
#